data_7f3e5d063cb6a8e63f95f94336c845c3
#
_entry.id   7f3e5d063cb6a8e63f95f94336c845c3
#
_cell.length_a   1.000
_cell.length_b   1.000
_cell.length_c   1.000
_cell.angle_alpha   90.00
_cell.angle_beta   90.00
_cell.angle_gamma   90.00
#
_symmetry.space_group_name_H-M   'P 1'
#
loop_
_entity.id
_entity.type
_entity.pdbx_description
1 polymer ?
#
loop_
_entity_poly.entity_id
_entity_poly.type
_entity_poly.pdbx_seq_one_letter_code
_entity_poly.pdbx_strand_id
1 'polypeptide(L)'
;MYDPYFPCQKPQDKDWGACSFSAQRPPTNEEFGKRLHCLLSHNVSKVKGIPFKSSENPDIPDHMDWRIKGGVTKVKDQGGCGACWSFSATGALEGMHFKKTGKLVSLSEQNLIDCSGDPEFEGCQGSLMENAFETVRKRGGINSEKSYPYDRQDGMPCRYNSEQSITRCSSYGQIMAVDEKGLQEAVAKIGPVSVGIDAGSSKFKFYKSGIYEEQHGGERQINHAMLIVGYNNSSEGKGYWILKNSWSTLWGEKGYMRLVKGSNECNVADYAVFPIPDPEKGM
;
A
#
# COMPACT_ATOMS: atom_id res chain seq x y z
N MET A 1 -9.69 19.50 -33.00
CA MET A 1 -9.98 18.81 -31.73
C MET A 1 -8.66 18.38 -31.13
N TYR A 2 -8.22 19.01 -30.07
CA TYR A 2 -6.97 18.69 -29.37
C TYR A 2 -7.17 17.44 -28.54
N ASP A 3 -6.37 16.41 -28.79
CA ASP A 3 -6.27 15.24 -27.92
C ASP A 3 -5.22 15.55 -26.82
N PRO A 4 -5.62 15.68 -25.55
CA PRO A 4 -4.71 16.03 -24.46
C PRO A 4 -3.72 14.91 -24.06
N TYR A 5 -3.72 13.78 -24.78
CA TYR A 5 -2.91 12.61 -24.48
C TYR A 5 -1.65 12.43 -25.36
N PHE A 6 -1.44 13.32 -26.36
CA PHE A 6 -0.23 13.27 -27.22
C PHE A 6 0.42 14.64 -27.36
N PRO A 7 1.38 15.01 -26.51
CA PRO A 7 2.13 16.26 -26.65
C PRO A 7 3.35 16.13 -27.57
N CYS A 8 3.29 15.38 -28.66
CA CYS A 8 4.34 15.40 -29.69
C CYS A 8 3.69 15.66 -31.05
N GLN A 9 3.72 16.93 -31.51
CA GLN A 9 3.54 17.26 -32.92
C GLN A 9 4.85 16.98 -33.66
N LYS A 10 4.76 16.34 -34.85
CA LYS A 10 5.90 16.09 -35.74
C LYS A 10 6.61 17.38 -36.11
N PRO A 11 7.93 17.52 -35.87
CA PRO A 11 8.72 18.48 -36.60
C PRO A 11 8.90 18.04 -38.05
N GLN A 12 8.90 18.98 -38.97
CA GLN A 12 9.04 18.71 -40.41
C GLN A 12 10.47 18.36 -40.83
N ASP A 13 11.42 18.18 -39.94
CA ASP A 13 12.80 17.85 -40.26
C ASP A 13 13.30 16.56 -39.58
N LYS A 14 14.02 15.77 -40.38
CA LYS A 14 14.52 14.44 -40.13
C LYS A 14 15.68 14.45 -39.13
N ASP A 15 15.39 14.47 -37.80
CA ASP A 15 16.36 14.02 -36.81
C ASP A 15 15.64 13.35 -35.63
N TRP A 16 15.80 12.04 -35.51
CA TRP A 16 15.23 11.19 -34.46
C TRP A 16 16.09 11.19 -33.19
N GLY A 17 16.76 12.31 -32.91
CA GLY A 17 17.55 12.51 -31.71
C GLY A 17 16.74 13.14 -30.58
N ALA A 18 16.49 12.37 -29.54
CA ALA A 18 16.08 12.81 -28.20
C ALA A 18 14.65 13.35 -28.02
N CYS A 19 13.64 12.53 -28.19
CA CYS A 19 12.43 12.62 -27.38
C CYS A 19 12.49 11.58 -26.26
N SER A 20 13.29 11.81 -25.23
CA SER A 20 13.31 11.01 -24.01
C SER A 20 12.33 11.57 -22.96
N PHE A 21 11.10 11.82 -23.36
CA PHE A 21 9.99 11.85 -22.41
C PHE A 21 9.34 10.48 -22.48
N SER A 22 9.63 9.62 -21.51
CA SER A 22 8.83 8.45 -21.26
C SER A 22 7.44 8.89 -20.78
N ALA A 23 6.60 9.34 -21.72
CA ALA A 23 5.16 9.34 -21.50
C ALA A 23 4.80 7.89 -21.21
N GLN A 24 4.66 7.55 -19.92
CA GLN A 24 4.29 6.20 -19.50
C GLN A 24 2.91 5.94 -20.08
N ARG A 25 2.85 5.12 -21.14
CA ARG A 25 1.58 4.67 -21.70
C ARG A 25 0.75 4.01 -20.59
N PRO A 26 -0.57 4.08 -20.64
CA PRO A 26 -1.39 3.34 -19.71
C PRO A 26 -1.03 1.83 -19.79
N PRO A 27 -0.99 1.13 -18.65
CA PRO A 27 -0.62 -0.29 -18.64
C PRO A 27 -1.55 -1.10 -19.53
N THR A 28 -1.00 -2.07 -20.25
CA THR A 28 -1.78 -3.07 -20.99
C THR A 28 -2.62 -3.90 -20.02
N ASN A 29 -3.59 -4.67 -20.54
CA ASN A 29 -4.38 -5.57 -19.69
C ASN A 29 -3.50 -6.65 -19.05
N GLU A 30 -2.45 -7.11 -19.73
CA GLU A 30 -1.49 -8.05 -19.17
C GLU A 30 -0.65 -7.43 -18.05
N GLU A 31 -0.11 -6.24 -18.27
CA GLU A 31 0.65 -5.50 -17.23
C GLU A 31 -0.23 -5.16 -16.04
N PHE A 32 -1.50 -4.85 -16.28
CA PHE A 32 -2.48 -4.60 -15.22
C PHE A 32 -2.79 -5.91 -14.46
N GLY A 33 -2.96 -7.03 -15.16
CA GLY A 33 -3.14 -8.34 -14.54
C GLY A 33 -1.98 -8.69 -13.60
N LYS A 34 -0.73 -8.48 -14.02
CA LYS A 34 0.45 -8.69 -13.17
C LYS A 34 0.45 -7.80 -11.91
N ARG A 35 -0.09 -6.58 -12.01
CA ARG A 35 -0.24 -5.68 -10.85
C ARG A 35 -1.32 -6.13 -9.87
N LEU A 36 -2.33 -6.87 -10.32
CA LEU A 36 -3.45 -7.35 -9.48
C LEU A 36 -3.16 -8.68 -8.79
N HIS A 37 -2.36 -9.56 -9.39
CA HIS A 37 -2.06 -10.88 -8.80
C HIS A 37 -0.96 -10.82 -7.73
N CYS A 38 -0.86 -9.70 -7.01
CA CYS A 38 0.20 -9.45 -6.06
C CYS A 38 -0.19 -9.76 -4.61
N LEU A 39 -1.43 -10.16 -4.36
CA LEU A 39 -1.89 -10.60 -3.04
C LEU A 39 -2.43 -12.04 -3.12
N LEU A 40 -1.87 -12.93 -2.29
CA LEU A 40 -2.24 -14.35 -2.28
C LEU A 40 -3.52 -14.58 -1.44
N SER A 41 -4.69 -14.32 -2.02
CA SER A 41 -5.98 -14.31 -1.34
C SER A 41 -6.35 -15.60 -0.61
N HIS A 42 -5.90 -16.77 -1.09
CA HIS A 42 -6.23 -18.08 -0.50
C HIS A 42 -5.57 -18.34 0.87
N ASN A 43 -4.65 -17.50 1.31
CA ASN A 43 -3.97 -17.63 2.60
C ASN A 43 -4.42 -16.59 3.66
N VAL A 44 -5.28 -15.64 3.30
CA VAL A 44 -5.73 -14.56 4.21
C VAL A 44 -6.39 -15.10 5.48
N SER A 45 -7.11 -16.23 5.40
CA SER A 45 -7.75 -16.87 6.56
C SER A 45 -6.78 -17.49 7.57
N LYS A 46 -5.48 -17.60 7.25
CA LYS A 46 -4.44 -18.20 8.10
C LYS A 46 -3.64 -17.16 8.88
N VAL A 47 -3.97 -15.87 8.73
CA VAL A 47 -3.27 -14.76 9.41
C VAL A 47 -3.37 -14.92 10.93
N LYS A 48 -2.24 -14.91 11.61
CA LYS A 48 -2.11 -15.11 13.07
C LYS A 48 -1.57 -13.87 13.78
N GLY A 49 -1.95 -12.67 13.31
CA GLY A 49 -1.60 -11.42 13.97
C GLY A 49 -2.20 -11.31 15.36
N ILE A 50 -1.67 -10.42 16.18
CA ILE A 50 -2.28 -10.06 17.46
C ILE A 50 -3.62 -9.37 17.17
N PRO A 51 -4.77 -9.96 17.61
CA PRO A 51 -6.05 -9.35 17.33
C PRO A 51 -6.16 -7.94 17.91
N PHE A 52 -6.50 -6.98 17.07
CA PHE A 52 -6.83 -5.63 17.53
C PHE A 52 -8.23 -5.64 18.13
N LYS A 53 -8.32 -5.26 19.41
CA LYS A 53 -9.60 -5.10 20.09
C LYS A 53 -10.04 -3.66 19.96
N SER A 54 -11.06 -3.40 19.16
CA SER A 54 -11.69 -2.07 19.06
C SER A 54 -12.42 -1.73 20.35
N SER A 55 -12.44 -0.45 20.67
CA SER A 55 -13.23 0.11 21.79
C SER A 55 -14.70 0.21 21.37
N GLU A 56 -15.64 0.03 22.31
CA GLU A 56 -17.06 0.23 22.03
C GLU A 56 -17.35 1.68 21.59
N ASN A 57 -16.73 2.64 22.25
CA ASN A 57 -16.84 4.07 21.98
C ASN A 57 -15.42 4.67 21.88
N PRO A 58 -14.73 4.53 20.75
CA PRO A 58 -13.39 5.06 20.63
C PRO A 58 -13.40 6.59 20.58
N ASP A 59 -12.59 7.23 21.44
CA ASP A 59 -12.29 8.65 21.34
C ASP A 59 -11.32 8.89 20.18
N ILE A 60 -11.86 9.17 19.01
CA ILE A 60 -11.14 9.39 17.75
C ILE A 60 -11.76 10.57 16.99
N PRO A 61 -10.97 11.35 16.23
CA PRO A 61 -11.47 12.48 15.48
C PRO A 61 -12.37 12.04 14.31
N ASP A 62 -13.27 12.93 13.87
CA ASP A 62 -14.12 12.69 12.70
C ASP A 62 -13.36 12.59 11.39
N HIS A 63 -12.15 13.13 11.33
CA HIS A 63 -11.27 13.04 10.18
C HIS A 63 -9.82 12.81 10.61
N MET A 64 -9.09 12.03 9.81
CA MET A 64 -7.68 11.77 9.99
C MET A 64 -7.01 11.75 8.61
N ASP A 65 -5.88 12.42 8.49
CA ASP A 65 -5.04 12.36 7.28
C ASP A 65 -3.55 12.39 7.67
N TRP A 66 -2.91 11.24 7.59
CA TRP A 66 -1.50 11.08 7.92
C TRP A 66 -0.57 11.79 6.94
N ARG A 67 -1.05 12.13 5.71
CA ARG A 67 -0.29 12.93 4.75
C ARG A 67 -0.06 14.34 5.26
N ILE A 68 -1.12 14.94 5.82
CA ILE A 68 -1.05 16.29 6.43
C ILE A 68 -0.17 16.28 7.68
N LYS A 69 -0.19 15.18 8.45
CA LYS A 69 0.67 15.00 9.63
C LYS A 69 2.14 14.74 9.27
N GLY A 70 2.48 14.54 8.00
CA GLY A 70 3.85 14.26 7.55
C GLY A 70 4.29 12.80 7.71
N GLY A 71 3.35 11.87 7.98
CA GLY A 71 3.63 10.45 8.21
C GLY A 71 3.53 9.55 6.98
N VAL A 72 3.42 10.11 5.77
CA VAL A 72 3.27 9.35 4.52
C VAL A 72 4.28 9.81 3.47
N THR A 73 5.06 8.89 2.95
CA THR A 73 6.02 9.13 1.86
C THR A 73 5.33 9.41 0.53
N LYS A 74 6.08 9.87 -0.47
CA LYS A 74 5.57 10.06 -1.83
C LYS A 74 5.01 8.76 -2.39
N VAL A 75 4.03 8.89 -3.30
CA VAL A 75 3.51 7.74 -4.06
C VAL A 75 4.61 7.16 -4.93
N LYS A 76 4.74 5.84 -4.90
CA LYS A 76 5.71 5.06 -5.67
C LYS A 76 5.03 4.29 -6.80
N ASP A 77 5.80 3.57 -7.63
CA ASP A 77 5.30 2.75 -8.73
C ASP A 77 5.92 1.35 -8.72
N GLN A 78 5.09 0.33 -8.46
CA GLN A 78 5.50 -1.08 -8.49
C GLN A 78 5.84 -1.59 -9.90
N GLY A 79 5.39 -0.89 -10.95
CA GLY A 79 5.60 -1.31 -12.33
C GLY A 79 4.93 -2.64 -12.66
N GLY A 80 5.62 -3.52 -13.39
CA GLY A 80 5.14 -4.85 -13.77
C GLY A 80 5.39 -5.96 -12.74
N CYS A 81 6.00 -5.64 -11.59
CA CYS A 81 6.23 -6.59 -10.49
C CYS A 81 5.00 -6.65 -9.58
N GLY A 82 4.53 -7.84 -9.23
CA GLY A 82 3.41 -8.08 -8.31
C GLY A 82 3.77 -7.81 -6.84
N ALA A 83 4.32 -6.63 -6.56
CA ALA A 83 4.88 -6.27 -5.25
C ALA A 83 3.98 -5.37 -4.40
N CYS A 84 2.68 -5.25 -4.68
CA CYS A 84 1.77 -4.36 -3.94
C CYS A 84 1.82 -4.62 -2.43
N TRP A 85 1.99 -5.87 -2.02
CA TRP A 85 2.14 -6.28 -0.62
C TRP A 85 3.32 -5.59 0.06
N SER A 86 4.47 -5.46 -0.62
CA SER A 86 5.67 -4.82 -0.06
C SER A 86 5.50 -3.31 0.05
N PHE A 87 4.84 -2.65 -0.93
CA PHE A 87 4.55 -1.21 -0.88
C PHE A 87 3.55 -0.85 0.21
N SER A 88 2.53 -1.69 0.42
CA SER A 88 1.58 -1.52 1.51
C SER A 88 2.27 -1.67 2.86
N ALA A 89 3.09 -2.72 3.03
CA ALA A 89 3.81 -2.98 4.27
C ALA A 89 4.86 -1.91 4.59
N THR A 90 5.67 -1.47 3.59
CA THR A 90 6.64 -0.39 3.82
C THR A 90 5.94 0.90 4.22
N GLY A 91 4.80 1.24 3.62
CA GLY A 91 4.04 2.42 3.99
C GLY A 91 3.53 2.39 5.45
N ALA A 92 3.08 1.23 5.94
CA ALA A 92 2.69 1.05 7.33
C ALA A 92 3.91 1.15 8.29
N LEU A 93 5.05 0.54 7.92
CA LEU A 93 6.31 0.65 8.68
C LEU A 93 6.86 2.08 8.71
N GLU A 94 6.77 2.82 7.59
CA GLU A 94 7.13 4.24 7.49
C GLU A 94 6.29 5.10 8.45
N GLY A 95 4.97 4.85 8.48
CA GLY A 95 4.05 5.52 9.41
C GLY A 95 4.33 5.18 10.87
N MET A 96 4.59 3.92 11.19
CA MET A 96 4.99 3.46 12.52
C MET A 96 6.31 4.12 12.96
N HIS A 97 7.32 4.14 12.08
CA HIS A 97 8.60 4.80 12.35
C HIS A 97 8.45 6.30 12.59
N PHE A 98 7.67 6.98 11.73
CA PHE A 98 7.35 8.40 11.89
C PHE A 98 6.68 8.68 13.23
N LYS A 99 5.68 7.92 13.60
CA LYS A 99 4.98 8.09 14.87
C LYS A 99 5.89 7.91 16.08
N LYS A 100 6.82 6.95 16.01
CA LYS A 100 7.78 6.67 17.09
C LYS A 100 8.88 7.72 17.18
N THR A 101 9.37 8.25 16.07
CA THR A 101 10.61 9.05 16.01
C THR A 101 10.43 10.50 15.57
N GLY A 102 9.27 10.86 15.03
CA GLY A 102 9.03 12.14 14.35
C GLY A 102 9.71 12.27 12.97
N LYS A 103 10.42 11.22 12.50
CA LYS A 103 11.18 11.26 11.25
C LYS A 103 10.54 10.35 10.21
N LEU A 104 10.24 10.89 9.04
CA LEU A 104 9.75 10.11 7.90
C LEU A 104 10.93 9.66 7.03
N VAL A 105 11.07 8.35 6.83
CA VAL A 105 12.12 7.75 5.99
C VAL A 105 11.45 6.80 5.00
N SER A 106 11.77 6.92 3.71
CA SER A 106 11.30 5.96 2.71
C SER A 106 12.02 4.62 2.86
N LEU A 107 11.26 3.55 3.04
CA LEU A 107 11.75 2.19 3.24
C LEU A 107 11.79 1.42 1.91
N SER A 108 12.59 0.37 1.86
CA SER A 108 12.87 -0.42 0.68
C SER A 108 11.88 -1.55 0.48
N GLU A 109 11.09 -1.47 -0.58
CA GLU A 109 10.25 -2.56 -1.06
C GLU A 109 11.11 -3.74 -1.57
N GLN A 110 12.24 -3.41 -2.24
CA GLN A 110 13.14 -4.44 -2.77
C GLN A 110 13.78 -5.28 -1.64
N ASN A 111 14.08 -4.66 -0.49
CA ASN A 111 14.57 -5.40 0.67
C ASN A 111 13.58 -6.49 1.13
N LEU A 112 12.27 -6.22 1.06
CA LEU A 112 11.27 -7.24 1.39
C LEU A 112 11.21 -8.33 0.32
N ILE A 113 11.22 -7.96 -0.96
CA ILE A 113 11.17 -8.89 -2.10
C ILE A 113 12.35 -9.87 -2.07
N ASP A 114 13.57 -9.37 -1.90
CA ASP A 114 14.78 -10.20 -1.95
C ASP A 114 15.02 -10.99 -0.67
N CYS A 115 14.43 -10.57 0.47
CA CYS A 115 14.80 -11.11 1.78
C CYS A 115 13.69 -11.92 2.47
N SER A 116 12.52 -12.07 1.90
CA SER A 116 11.40 -12.83 2.50
C SER A 116 11.74 -14.30 2.75
N GLY A 117 12.61 -14.90 1.92
CA GLY A 117 13.31 -16.17 2.22
C GLY A 117 12.43 -17.41 2.35
N ASP A 118 11.17 -17.32 2.06
CA ASP A 118 10.22 -18.42 2.09
C ASP A 118 9.88 -18.83 0.65
N PRO A 119 10.06 -20.11 0.26
CA PRO A 119 9.72 -20.57 -1.09
C PRO A 119 8.25 -20.37 -1.48
N GLU A 120 7.36 -20.16 -0.51
CA GLU A 120 5.94 -19.86 -0.76
C GLU A 120 5.69 -18.37 -1.04
N PHE A 121 6.74 -17.51 -0.94
CA PHE A 121 6.63 -16.06 -1.10
C PHE A 121 7.45 -15.60 -2.30
N GLU A 122 6.78 -15.51 -3.42
CA GLU A 122 7.41 -15.36 -4.73
C GLU A 122 7.61 -13.88 -5.13
N GLY A 123 8.17 -13.04 -4.27
CA GLY A 123 8.61 -11.70 -4.64
C GLY A 123 7.64 -10.92 -5.52
N CYS A 124 7.90 -10.90 -6.83
CA CYS A 124 7.05 -10.28 -7.84
C CYS A 124 5.79 -11.09 -8.23
N GLN A 125 5.64 -12.34 -7.79
CA GLN A 125 4.43 -13.12 -8.02
C GLN A 125 3.38 -12.90 -6.94
N GLY A 126 3.73 -12.18 -5.88
CA GLY A 126 2.82 -11.82 -4.80
C GLY A 126 3.19 -12.40 -3.45
N SER A 127 2.66 -11.80 -2.39
CA SER A 127 2.79 -12.26 -1.02
C SER A 127 1.72 -11.62 -0.14
N LEU A 128 1.84 -11.76 1.18
CA LEU A 128 0.98 -11.13 2.18
C LEU A 128 1.75 -10.07 2.98
N MET A 129 1.05 -9.04 3.49
CA MET A 129 1.69 -7.95 4.23
C MET A 129 2.28 -8.43 5.57
N GLU A 130 1.66 -9.41 6.23
CA GLU A 130 2.22 -10.01 7.44
C GLU A 130 3.56 -10.72 7.21
N ASN A 131 3.77 -11.29 6.01
CA ASN A 131 5.06 -11.90 5.67
C ASN A 131 6.16 -10.83 5.57
N ALA A 132 5.81 -9.64 5.10
CA ALA A 132 6.70 -8.49 5.13
C ALA A 132 7.08 -8.12 6.58
N PHE A 133 6.09 -8.02 7.48
CA PHE A 133 6.34 -7.70 8.87
C PHE A 133 7.15 -8.80 9.59
N GLU A 134 6.85 -10.07 9.32
CA GLU A 134 7.62 -11.21 9.82
C GLU A 134 9.07 -11.20 9.30
N THR A 135 9.27 -10.84 8.03
CA THR A 135 10.62 -10.68 7.46
C THR A 135 11.40 -9.60 8.21
N VAL A 136 10.80 -8.44 8.42
CA VAL A 136 11.39 -7.32 9.16
C VAL A 136 11.71 -7.74 10.61
N ARG A 137 10.78 -8.45 11.26
CA ARG A 137 10.97 -8.97 12.63
C ARG A 137 12.12 -9.97 12.71
N LYS A 138 12.12 -10.98 11.84
CA LYS A 138 13.14 -12.06 11.83
C LYS A 138 14.52 -11.55 11.47
N ARG A 139 14.63 -10.59 10.56
CA ARG A 139 15.90 -9.98 10.13
C ARG A 139 16.42 -8.92 11.11
N GLY A 140 15.59 -8.45 12.02
CA GLY A 140 15.93 -7.38 12.96
C GLY A 140 15.83 -5.97 12.36
N GLY A 141 15.16 -5.81 11.20
CA GLY A 141 14.88 -4.51 10.62
C GLY A 141 14.74 -4.49 9.11
N ILE A 142 14.69 -3.27 8.56
CA ILE A 142 14.55 -2.97 7.14
C ILE A 142 15.43 -1.78 6.74
N ASN A 143 16.03 -1.84 5.56
CA ASN A 143 16.83 -0.76 4.98
C ASN A 143 15.96 0.34 4.35
N SER A 144 16.57 1.52 4.13
CA SER A 144 15.90 2.61 3.38
C SER A 144 15.86 2.33 1.88
N GLU A 145 14.91 2.96 1.20
CA GLU A 145 14.86 2.99 -0.26
C GLU A 145 16.16 3.51 -0.88
N LYS A 146 16.81 4.48 -0.22
CA LYS A 146 18.08 5.05 -0.68
C LYS A 146 19.23 4.03 -0.64
N SER A 147 19.31 3.19 0.39
CA SER A 147 20.40 2.21 0.55
C SER A 147 20.11 0.89 -0.14
N TYR A 148 18.85 0.62 -0.47
CA TYR A 148 18.40 -0.60 -1.13
C TYR A 148 17.29 -0.27 -2.14
N PRO A 149 17.64 0.32 -3.30
CA PRO A 149 16.67 0.83 -4.26
C PRO A 149 15.79 -0.25 -4.87
N TYR A 150 14.54 0.13 -5.21
CA TYR A 150 13.59 -0.71 -5.91
C TYR A 150 13.98 -0.89 -7.38
N ASP A 151 14.18 -2.13 -7.83
CA ASP A 151 14.59 -2.49 -9.19
C ASP A 151 13.54 -3.26 -10.00
N ARG A 152 12.38 -3.58 -9.38
CA ARG A 152 11.24 -4.27 -10.03
C ARG A 152 11.52 -5.71 -10.44
N GLN A 153 12.46 -6.38 -9.79
CA GLN A 153 12.88 -7.76 -10.07
C GLN A 153 12.79 -8.61 -8.80
N ASP A 154 12.73 -9.90 -8.97
CA ASP A 154 12.87 -10.89 -7.91
C ASP A 154 14.02 -11.87 -8.24
N GLY A 155 14.22 -12.84 -7.34
CA GLY A 155 15.28 -13.83 -7.50
C GLY A 155 16.70 -13.32 -7.20
N MET A 156 16.83 -12.08 -6.71
CA MET A 156 18.12 -11.52 -6.32
C MET A 156 18.50 -11.95 -4.89
N PRO A 157 19.79 -12.15 -4.59
CA PRO A 157 20.23 -12.43 -3.23
C PRO A 157 19.87 -11.30 -2.27
N CYS A 158 19.43 -11.67 -1.06
CA CYS A 158 19.17 -10.70 -0.01
C CYS A 158 20.44 -9.92 0.38
N ARG A 159 20.41 -8.61 0.23
CA ARG A 159 21.51 -7.66 0.55
C ARG A 159 21.21 -6.84 1.81
N TYR A 160 20.31 -7.30 2.68
CA TYR A 160 19.98 -6.59 3.90
C TYR A 160 21.25 -6.32 4.74
N ASN A 161 21.41 -5.06 5.15
CA ASN A 161 22.50 -4.64 6.01
C ASN A 161 21.92 -4.13 7.34
N SER A 162 22.22 -4.84 8.44
CA SER A 162 21.71 -4.50 9.78
C SER A 162 22.26 -3.18 10.33
N GLU A 163 23.46 -2.75 9.90
CA GLU A 163 24.05 -1.47 10.31
C GLU A 163 23.33 -0.26 9.66
N GLN A 164 22.64 -0.49 8.54
CA GLN A 164 21.84 0.51 7.83
C GLN A 164 20.33 0.33 8.05
N SER A 165 19.94 -0.44 9.06
CA SER A 165 18.54 -0.64 9.40
C SER A 165 17.91 0.65 9.91
N ILE A 166 16.76 1.01 9.36
CA ILE A 166 16.01 2.23 9.70
C ILE A 166 15.03 1.96 10.84
N THR A 167 14.28 0.87 10.73
CA THR A 167 13.24 0.52 11.70
C THR A 167 13.03 -0.99 11.75
N ARG A 168 12.38 -1.43 12.81
CA ARG A 168 11.99 -2.82 13.03
C ARG A 168 10.65 -2.88 13.76
N CYS A 169 9.97 -4.01 13.66
CA CYS A 169 8.76 -4.31 14.42
C CYS A 169 8.96 -5.59 15.25
N SER A 170 8.28 -5.67 16.38
CA SER A 170 8.28 -6.85 17.24
C SER A 170 7.26 -7.89 16.82
N SER A 171 6.18 -7.46 16.19
CA SER A 171 5.04 -8.26 15.75
C SER A 171 4.18 -7.47 14.78
N TYR A 172 2.99 -7.99 14.48
CA TYR A 172 1.95 -7.27 13.73
C TYR A 172 0.58 -7.48 14.37
N GLY A 173 -0.27 -6.47 14.23
CA GLY A 173 -1.68 -6.53 14.64
C GLY A 173 -2.58 -6.80 13.45
N GLN A 174 -3.72 -7.42 13.73
CA GLN A 174 -4.75 -7.72 12.75
C GLN A 174 -6.09 -7.16 13.21
N ILE A 175 -6.78 -6.45 12.32
CA ILE A 175 -8.17 -6.04 12.51
C ILE A 175 -9.08 -7.24 12.24
N MET A 176 -10.13 -7.39 13.04
CA MET A 176 -11.14 -8.42 12.78
C MET A 176 -11.83 -8.17 11.44
N ALA A 177 -12.07 -9.23 10.68
CA ALA A 177 -12.70 -9.10 9.36
C ALA A 177 -14.06 -8.38 9.47
N VAL A 178 -14.31 -7.48 8.49
CA VAL A 178 -15.53 -6.66 8.38
C VAL A 178 -15.69 -5.63 9.52
N ASP A 179 -14.69 -5.44 10.38
CA ASP A 179 -14.70 -4.43 11.45
C ASP A 179 -14.19 -3.06 10.97
N GLU A 180 -15.00 -2.32 10.20
CA GLU A 180 -14.63 -0.97 9.77
C GLU A 180 -14.48 0.02 10.93
N LYS A 181 -15.13 -0.21 12.08
CA LYS A 181 -14.96 0.64 13.28
C LYS A 181 -13.59 0.43 13.90
N GLY A 182 -13.18 -0.82 14.07
CA GLY A 182 -11.84 -1.16 14.53
C GLY A 182 -10.76 -0.69 13.56
N LEU A 183 -11.00 -0.80 12.25
CA LEU A 183 -10.11 -0.26 11.23
C LEU A 183 -9.95 1.28 11.36
N GLN A 184 -11.04 1.99 11.57
CA GLN A 184 -11.01 3.44 11.79
C GLN A 184 -10.24 3.81 13.06
N GLU A 185 -10.47 3.11 14.16
CA GLU A 185 -9.73 3.32 15.40
C GLU A 185 -8.23 3.04 15.23
N ALA A 186 -7.87 1.96 14.52
CA ALA A 186 -6.49 1.65 14.22
C ALA A 186 -5.82 2.76 13.38
N VAL A 187 -6.47 3.23 12.31
CA VAL A 187 -5.95 4.35 11.49
C VAL A 187 -5.78 5.62 12.32
N ALA A 188 -6.70 5.91 13.25
CA ALA A 188 -6.61 7.08 14.12
C ALA A 188 -5.48 6.97 15.15
N LYS A 189 -5.38 5.82 15.83
CA LYS A 189 -4.52 5.63 17.01
C LYS A 189 -3.18 4.98 16.71
N ILE A 190 -3.11 4.08 15.73
CA ILE A 190 -1.87 3.34 15.41
C ILE A 190 -1.07 4.07 14.33
N GLY A 191 -1.69 4.41 13.19
CA GLY A 191 -1.02 4.98 12.02
C GLY A 191 -1.63 4.49 10.72
N PRO A 192 -0.96 4.66 9.58
CA PRO A 192 -1.34 4.04 8.32
C PRO A 192 -1.45 2.52 8.45
N VAL A 193 -2.50 1.93 7.85
CA VAL A 193 -2.85 0.51 7.95
C VAL A 193 -2.80 -0.13 6.58
N SER A 194 -2.11 -1.28 6.47
CA SER A 194 -2.06 -2.11 5.27
C SER A 194 -3.37 -2.87 5.10
N VAL A 195 -3.96 -2.79 3.91
CA VAL A 195 -5.23 -3.47 3.59
C VAL A 195 -5.16 -4.24 2.27
N GLY A 196 -5.83 -5.38 2.24
CA GLY A 196 -6.16 -6.08 1.02
C GLY A 196 -7.48 -5.61 0.47
N ILE A 197 -7.60 -5.47 -0.84
CA ILE A 197 -8.83 -5.03 -1.52
C ILE A 197 -9.11 -5.85 -2.78
N ASP A 198 -10.37 -5.86 -3.21
CA ASP A 198 -10.75 -6.25 -4.55
C ASP A 198 -10.59 -5.06 -5.51
N ALA A 199 -9.59 -5.14 -6.36
CA ALA A 199 -9.29 -4.17 -7.42
C ALA A 199 -9.59 -4.70 -8.83
N GLY A 200 -10.33 -5.80 -8.96
CA GLY A 200 -10.58 -6.50 -10.24
C GLY A 200 -11.45 -5.74 -11.22
N SER A 201 -12.20 -4.75 -10.76
CA SER A 201 -13.11 -3.99 -11.61
C SER A 201 -12.38 -3.07 -12.60
N SER A 202 -12.94 -2.97 -13.82
CA SER A 202 -12.47 -1.99 -14.80
C SER A 202 -12.65 -0.55 -14.33
N LYS A 203 -13.68 -0.26 -13.53
CA LYS A 203 -13.89 1.06 -12.94
C LYS A 203 -12.78 1.41 -11.96
N PHE A 204 -12.30 0.43 -11.17
CA PHE A 204 -11.15 0.61 -10.30
C PHE A 204 -9.88 0.91 -11.11
N LYS A 205 -9.63 0.12 -12.16
CA LYS A 205 -8.48 0.34 -13.05
C LYS A 205 -8.40 1.76 -13.58
N PHE A 206 -9.53 2.32 -13.99
CA PHE A 206 -9.63 3.65 -14.61
C PHE A 206 -10.13 4.73 -13.65
N TYR A 207 -10.10 4.49 -12.35
CA TYR A 207 -10.46 5.50 -11.37
C TYR A 207 -9.64 6.78 -11.55
N LYS A 208 -10.31 7.93 -11.54
CA LYS A 208 -9.69 9.26 -11.70
C LYS A 208 -9.84 10.13 -10.45
N SER A 209 -11.06 10.25 -9.93
CA SER A 209 -11.36 11.11 -8.79
C SER A 209 -12.76 10.85 -8.24
N GLY A 210 -13.06 11.43 -7.07
CA GLY A 210 -14.35 11.32 -6.40
C GLY A 210 -14.36 10.18 -5.37
N ILE A 211 -15.46 10.01 -4.66
CA ILE A 211 -15.64 8.88 -3.75
C ILE A 211 -16.02 7.67 -4.60
N TYR A 212 -15.13 6.67 -4.62
CA TYR A 212 -15.37 5.42 -5.32
C TYR A 212 -16.39 4.58 -4.56
N GLU A 213 -17.39 4.14 -5.29
CA GLU A 213 -18.43 3.22 -4.86
C GLU A 213 -18.88 2.42 -6.08
N GLU A 214 -18.96 1.13 -5.94
CA GLU A 214 -19.39 0.25 -7.02
C GLU A 214 -20.45 -0.74 -6.52
N GLN A 215 -21.58 -0.82 -7.24
CA GLN A 215 -22.54 -1.89 -7.01
C GLN A 215 -21.99 -3.20 -7.56
N HIS A 216 -21.60 -4.10 -6.67
CA HIS A 216 -21.05 -5.38 -7.06
C HIS A 216 -22.14 -6.43 -7.25
N GLY A 217 -22.11 -7.11 -8.39
CA GLY A 217 -23.00 -8.20 -8.75
C GLY A 217 -22.35 -9.61 -8.64
N GLY A 218 -21.21 -9.79 -7.97
CA GLY A 218 -20.47 -11.04 -7.92
C GLY A 218 -19.65 -11.26 -6.66
N GLU A 219 -19.00 -12.43 -6.59
CA GLU A 219 -18.04 -12.74 -5.54
C GLU A 219 -16.85 -11.78 -5.65
N ARG A 220 -16.48 -11.17 -4.52
CA ARG A 220 -15.33 -10.27 -4.40
C ARG A 220 -14.10 -11.08 -4.02
N GLN A 221 -12.99 -10.86 -4.72
CA GLN A 221 -11.70 -11.49 -4.42
C GLN A 221 -10.67 -10.42 -4.07
N ILE A 222 -10.12 -10.50 -2.87
CA ILE A 222 -8.96 -9.70 -2.50
C ILE A 222 -7.79 -10.10 -3.40
N ASN A 223 -7.28 -9.15 -4.19
CA ASN A 223 -6.25 -9.39 -5.20
C ASN A 223 -5.18 -8.29 -5.26
N HIS A 224 -5.34 -7.23 -4.47
CA HIS A 224 -4.43 -6.08 -4.44
C HIS A 224 -4.25 -5.58 -3.01
N ALA A 225 -3.07 -5.02 -2.70
CA ALA A 225 -2.78 -4.40 -1.43
C ALA A 225 -2.62 -2.88 -1.58
N MET A 226 -3.24 -2.14 -0.67
CA MET A 226 -3.12 -0.69 -0.56
C MET A 226 -2.83 -0.27 0.87
N LEU A 227 -2.62 1.01 1.10
CA LEU A 227 -2.39 1.58 2.42
C LEU A 227 -3.47 2.59 2.75
N ILE A 228 -4.24 2.37 3.82
CA ILE A 228 -5.13 3.41 4.36
C ILE A 228 -4.26 4.42 5.09
N VAL A 229 -4.34 5.68 4.65
CA VAL A 229 -3.60 6.81 5.23
C VAL A 229 -4.50 7.81 5.93
N GLY A 230 -5.80 7.58 5.92
CA GLY A 230 -6.75 8.46 6.58
C GLY A 230 -8.20 8.11 6.27
N TYR A 231 -9.08 8.92 6.83
CA TYR A 231 -10.53 8.83 6.63
C TYR A 231 -11.21 10.18 6.90
N ASN A 232 -12.44 10.31 6.44
CA ASN A 232 -13.33 11.41 6.77
C ASN A 232 -14.74 10.85 7.02
N ASN A 233 -15.35 11.24 8.16
CA ASN A 233 -16.75 10.94 8.50
C ASN A 233 -17.60 12.16 8.12
N SER A 234 -17.78 12.46 6.85
CA SER A 234 -18.52 13.65 6.41
C SER A 234 -19.92 13.74 7.06
N SER A 235 -20.24 14.87 7.69
CA SER A 235 -21.58 15.16 8.20
C SER A 235 -22.57 15.51 7.10
N GLU A 236 -22.10 15.91 5.90
CA GLU A 236 -22.90 16.38 4.77
C GLU A 236 -22.88 15.43 3.56
N GLY A 237 -22.24 14.27 3.68
CA GLY A 237 -22.09 13.32 2.57
C GLY A 237 -21.64 11.94 3.04
N LYS A 238 -21.22 11.11 2.08
CA LYS A 238 -20.71 9.77 2.39
C LYS A 238 -19.34 9.88 3.03
N GLY A 239 -19.12 9.22 4.17
CA GLY A 239 -17.79 9.02 4.74
C GLY A 239 -16.90 8.25 3.77
N TYR A 240 -15.58 8.46 3.84
CA TYR A 240 -14.65 7.78 2.95
C TYR A 240 -13.30 7.49 3.61
N TRP A 241 -12.65 6.45 3.11
CA TRP A 241 -11.26 6.11 3.35
C TRP A 241 -10.36 6.85 2.37
N ILE A 242 -9.15 7.19 2.79
CA ILE A 242 -8.08 7.70 1.92
C ILE A 242 -7.05 6.60 1.77
N LEU A 243 -6.95 6.02 0.57
CA LEU A 243 -6.03 4.94 0.25
C LEU A 243 -4.89 5.45 -0.62
N LYS A 244 -3.66 5.06 -0.27
CA LYS A 244 -2.46 5.24 -1.09
C LYS A 244 -2.23 4.00 -1.92
N ASN A 245 -2.11 4.17 -3.25
CA ASN A 245 -1.79 3.10 -4.20
C ASN A 245 -0.29 3.08 -4.54
N SER A 246 0.14 2.04 -5.23
CA SER A 246 1.50 1.82 -5.75
C SER A 246 1.56 1.84 -7.29
N TRP A 247 0.71 2.64 -7.95
CA TRP A 247 0.59 2.70 -9.42
C TRP A 247 0.96 4.08 -9.97
N SER A 248 1.98 4.72 -9.41
CA SER A 248 2.42 6.08 -9.71
C SER A 248 1.37 7.17 -9.41
N THR A 249 1.79 8.43 -9.54
CA THR A 249 0.90 9.60 -9.37
C THR A 249 -0.04 9.83 -10.55
N LEU A 250 0.08 9.05 -11.62
CA LEU A 250 -0.78 9.15 -12.80
C LEU A 250 -2.13 8.44 -12.60
N TRP A 251 -2.24 7.53 -11.65
CA TRP A 251 -3.48 6.85 -11.31
C TRP A 251 -4.26 7.64 -10.26
N GLY A 252 -5.59 7.69 -10.41
CA GLY A 252 -6.50 8.28 -9.43
C GLY A 252 -6.20 9.73 -9.07
N GLU A 253 -6.37 10.08 -7.82
CA GLU A 253 -6.12 11.40 -7.25
C GLU A 253 -4.64 11.55 -6.88
N LYS A 254 -3.78 11.69 -7.87
CA LYS A 254 -2.31 11.76 -7.73
C LYS A 254 -1.73 10.54 -7.00
N GLY A 255 -2.24 9.34 -7.32
CA GLY A 255 -1.84 8.07 -6.73
C GLY A 255 -2.65 7.66 -5.50
N TYR A 256 -3.67 8.42 -5.13
CA TYR A 256 -4.58 8.14 -4.03
C TYR A 256 -5.99 7.84 -4.55
N MET A 257 -6.81 7.27 -3.68
CA MET A 257 -8.23 7.01 -3.89
C MET A 257 -9.03 7.41 -2.66
N ARG A 258 -10.22 7.94 -2.86
CA ARG A 258 -11.26 8.01 -1.83
C ARG A 258 -12.25 6.88 -2.03
N LEU A 259 -12.34 5.98 -1.08
CA LEU A 259 -13.22 4.82 -1.11
C LEU A 259 -14.36 5.02 -0.13
N VAL A 260 -15.61 4.78 -0.53
CA VAL A 260 -16.75 4.92 0.38
C VAL A 260 -16.57 4.06 1.63
N LYS A 261 -16.98 4.61 2.78
CA LYS A 261 -16.84 3.98 4.10
C LYS A 261 -18.21 3.56 4.64
N GLY A 262 -18.26 2.47 5.40
CA GLY A 262 -19.46 1.97 6.07
C GLY A 262 -20.19 0.84 5.33
N SER A 263 -19.69 0.44 4.16
CA SER A 263 -20.26 -0.66 3.34
C SER A 263 -19.27 -1.79 3.06
N ASN A 264 -18.10 -1.75 3.68
CA ASN A 264 -16.99 -2.67 3.37
C ASN A 264 -16.67 -2.72 1.86
N GLU A 265 -16.68 -1.56 1.22
CA GLU A 265 -16.46 -1.43 -0.22
C GLU A 265 -15.10 -2.02 -0.62
N CYS A 266 -15.05 -2.75 -1.74
CA CYS A 266 -13.86 -3.49 -2.20
C CYS A 266 -13.28 -4.46 -1.14
N ASN A 267 -14.05 -4.92 -0.16
CA ASN A 267 -13.60 -5.77 0.95
C ASN A 267 -12.48 -5.14 1.81
N VAL A 268 -12.46 -3.82 1.92
CA VAL A 268 -11.36 -3.05 2.55
C VAL A 268 -11.13 -3.41 4.01
N ALA A 269 -12.13 -3.92 4.71
CA ALA A 269 -12.03 -4.34 6.11
C ALA A 269 -11.91 -5.87 6.29
N ASP A 270 -11.88 -6.66 5.21
CA ASP A 270 -11.76 -8.13 5.34
C ASP A 270 -10.34 -8.56 5.68
N TYR A 271 -9.35 -7.78 5.21
CA TYR A 271 -7.95 -8.07 5.45
C TYR A 271 -7.18 -6.78 5.73
N ALA A 272 -6.94 -6.50 7.01
CA ALA A 272 -6.25 -5.31 7.46
C ALA A 272 -5.24 -5.64 8.56
N VAL A 273 -3.98 -5.23 8.37
CA VAL A 273 -2.86 -5.53 9.27
C VAL A 273 -1.96 -4.31 9.44
N PHE A 274 -1.25 -4.23 10.56
CA PHE A 274 -0.32 -3.14 10.86
C PHE A 274 0.87 -3.62 11.68
N PRO A 275 2.07 -3.02 11.54
CA PRO A 275 3.23 -3.40 12.33
C PRO A 275 3.11 -2.90 13.77
N ILE A 276 3.59 -3.70 14.72
CA ILE A 276 3.69 -3.35 16.13
C ILE A 276 5.16 -2.98 16.41
N PRO A 277 5.46 -1.77 16.91
CA PRO A 277 6.82 -1.35 17.20
C PRO A 277 7.42 -2.21 18.32
N ASP A 278 8.75 -2.31 18.36
CA ASP A 278 9.41 -2.85 19.53
C ASP A 278 9.04 -2.06 20.78
N PRO A 279 8.81 -2.74 21.90
CA PRO A 279 8.67 -2.06 23.16
C PRO A 279 9.91 -1.17 23.40
N GLU A 280 9.70 0.01 23.92
CA GLU A 280 10.81 0.84 24.36
C GLU A 280 11.62 0.02 25.38
N LYS A 281 12.92 -0.13 25.13
CA LYS A 281 13.80 -0.64 26.18
C LYS A 281 13.67 0.35 27.33
N GLY A 282 13.05 -0.09 28.42
CA GLY A 282 12.94 0.74 29.62
C GLY A 282 14.30 1.39 29.92
N MET A 283 14.29 2.70 30.05
CA MET A 283 15.42 3.45 30.59
C MET A 283 15.67 3.03 32.04
#